data_15e40659d3dafa218aee28fb2276dc27
#
_entry.id   15e40659d3dafa218aee28fb2276dc27
#
_cell.length_a   1.000
_cell.length_b   1.000
_cell.length_c   1.000
_cell.angle_alpha   90.00
_cell.angle_beta   90.00
_cell.angle_gamma   90.00
#
_symmetry.space_group_name_H-M   'P 1'
#
loop_
_entity.id
_entity.type
_entity.pdbx_description
1 polymer ?
#
loop_
_entity_poly.entity_id
_entity_poly.type
_entity_poly.pdbx_seq_one_letter_code
_entity_poly.pdbx_strand_id
1 'polypeptide(L)'
;LKDYPDAFVMIDSKQYSVRNYQMTLEDYCEYVEIAQAAGAGEVLNQIIPEIYNKAMFPGTAMIYSFPSYIYSLWQEYSTEDLEGIASFCREKKIPAATIYWKYWSYEAEEIFEKQGIHLYVYTVNDRNQARKYIAAGAEGICTDFLTTEDLW
;
A
#
# COMPACT_ATOMS: atom_id res chain seq x y z
N LEU A 1 -14.25 6.29 11.49
CA LEU A 1 -13.01 7.11 11.43
C LEU A 1 -13.18 8.44 12.18
N LYS A 2 -14.33 9.09 12.09
CA LYS A 2 -14.56 10.39 12.75
C LYS A 2 -14.26 10.36 14.27
N ASP A 3 -14.57 9.26 14.94
CA ASP A 3 -14.31 9.08 16.37
C ASP A 3 -12.88 8.60 16.68
N TYR A 4 -12.08 8.38 15.64
CA TYR A 4 -10.70 7.87 15.70
C TYR A 4 -9.79 8.70 14.78
N PRO A 5 -9.48 9.95 15.16
CA PRO A 5 -8.77 10.90 14.29
C PRO A 5 -7.34 10.46 13.94
N ASP A 6 -6.73 9.63 14.75
CA ASP A 6 -5.37 9.12 14.54
C ASP A 6 -5.32 7.76 13.77
N ALA A 7 -6.50 7.21 13.44
CA ALA A 7 -6.58 5.97 12.67
C ALA A 7 -6.53 6.23 11.16
N PHE A 8 -5.80 5.39 10.44
CA PHE A 8 -5.79 5.38 8.98
C PHE A 8 -6.31 4.05 8.46
N VAL A 9 -6.99 4.09 7.32
CA VAL A 9 -7.51 2.89 6.66
C VAL A 9 -6.88 2.79 5.28
N MET A 10 -6.11 1.73 5.08
CA MET A 10 -5.65 1.32 3.75
C MET A 10 -6.77 0.58 3.04
N ILE A 11 -7.10 1.01 1.84
CA ILE A 11 -8.14 0.37 1.02
C ILE A 11 -7.48 -0.52 -0.03
N ASP A 12 -7.57 -1.84 0.21
CA ASP A 12 -7.19 -2.89 -0.72
C ASP A 12 -8.41 -3.27 -1.60
N SER A 13 -8.51 -2.70 -2.79
CA SER A 13 -9.61 -2.97 -3.72
C SER A 13 -9.51 -4.34 -4.40
N LYS A 14 -8.36 -5.03 -4.32
CA LYS A 14 -8.05 -6.29 -5.01
C LYS A 14 -8.25 -6.27 -6.52
N GLN A 15 -8.15 -5.09 -7.12
CA GLN A 15 -8.41 -4.84 -8.54
C GLN A 15 -7.08 -4.79 -9.32
N TYR A 16 -6.44 -5.93 -9.49
CA TYR A 16 -5.09 -6.05 -10.06
C TYR A 16 -4.98 -5.79 -11.57
N SER A 17 -6.10 -5.85 -12.32
CA SER A 17 -6.09 -5.70 -13.77
C SER A 17 -6.53 -4.30 -14.22
N VAL A 18 -6.03 -3.87 -15.37
CA VAL A 18 -6.45 -2.61 -16.01
C VAL A 18 -7.97 -2.57 -16.26
N ARG A 19 -8.60 -3.72 -16.52
CA ARG A 19 -10.05 -3.82 -16.71
C ARG A 19 -10.81 -3.47 -15.44
N ASN A 20 -10.28 -3.86 -14.30
CA ASN A 20 -10.92 -3.63 -13.00
C ASN A 20 -10.58 -2.26 -12.42
N TYR A 21 -9.60 -1.57 -12.99
CA TYR A 21 -9.19 -0.24 -12.58
C TYR A 21 -10.34 0.78 -12.65
N GLN A 22 -11.20 0.71 -13.68
CA GLN A 22 -12.36 1.59 -13.77
C GLN A 22 -13.32 1.38 -12.59
N MET A 23 -13.57 0.14 -12.18
CA MET A 23 -14.40 -0.16 -11.00
C MET A 23 -13.79 0.43 -9.72
N THR A 24 -12.47 0.33 -9.55
CA THR A 24 -11.80 0.94 -8.39
C THR A 24 -11.98 2.46 -8.35
N LEU A 25 -11.94 3.13 -9.50
CA LEU A 25 -12.20 4.57 -9.56
C LEU A 25 -13.66 4.91 -9.21
N GLU A 26 -14.61 4.10 -9.65
CA GLU A 26 -16.03 4.24 -9.31
C GLU A 26 -16.25 4.07 -7.81
N ASP A 27 -15.60 3.09 -7.16
CA ASP A 27 -15.64 2.89 -5.72
C ASP A 27 -15.09 4.12 -4.96
N TYR A 28 -13.96 4.67 -5.40
CA TYR A 28 -13.41 5.88 -4.77
C TYR A 28 -14.29 7.12 -4.97
N CYS A 29 -14.94 7.27 -6.12
CA CYS A 29 -15.93 8.33 -6.32
C CYS A 29 -17.09 8.18 -5.32
N GLU A 30 -17.63 6.95 -5.17
CA GLU A 30 -18.70 6.67 -4.23
C GLU A 30 -18.29 6.98 -2.78
N TYR A 31 -17.09 6.60 -2.34
CA TYR A 31 -16.59 6.93 -0.99
C TYR A 31 -16.53 8.44 -0.75
N VAL A 32 -16.07 9.20 -1.73
CA VAL A 32 -16.01 10.66 -1.64
C VAL A 32 -17.42 11.26 -1.56
N GLU A 33 -18.36 10.81 -2.40
CA GLU A 33 -19.74 11.27 -2.41
C GLU A 33 -20.45 10.97 -1.09
N ILE A 34 -20.30 9.75 -0.57
CA ILE A 34 -20.90 9.34 0.73
C ILE A 34 -20.33 10.19 1.87
N ALA A 35 -19.01 10.38 1.94
CA ALA A 35 -18.39 11.16 2.99
C ALA A 35 -18.84 12.63 2.95
N GLN A 36 -18.95 13.22 1.76
CA GLN A 36 -19.42 14.60 1.58
C GLN A 36 -20.89 14.73 1.95
N ALA A 37 -21.75 13.82 1.48
CA ALA A 37 -23.19 13.82 1.79
C ALA A 37 -23.47 13.67 3.29
N ALA A 38 -22.63 12.91 4.00
CA ALA A 38 -22.70 12.73 5.44
C ALA A 38 -22.12 13.91 6.25
N GLY A 39 -21.56 14.93 5.60
CA GLY A 39 -20.87 16.03 6.28
C GLY A 39 -19.60 15.56 7.02
N ALA A 40 -18.97 14.49 6.54
CA ALA A 40 -17.80 13.84 7.13
C ALA A 40 -16.61 13.81 6.15
N GLY A 41 -16.50 14.82 5.29
CA GLY A 41 -15.42 14.88 4.27
C GLY A 41 -14.01 14.81 4.85
N GLU A 42 -13.82 15.20 6.10
CA GLU A 42 -12.54 15.10 6.82
C GLU A 42 -12.03 13.66 6.97
N VAL A 43 -12.91 12.64 7.00
CA VAL A 43 -12.49 11.24 7.12
C VAL A 43 -11.75 10.75 5.87
N LEU A 44 -11.88 11.42 4.73
CA LEU A 44 -11.14 11.09 3.52
C LEU A 44 -9.62 11.31 3.70
N ASN A 45 -9.23 12.18 4.65
CA ASN A 45 -7.83 12.38 4.99
C ASN A 45 -7.23 11.22 5.82
N GLN A 46 -8.03 10.24 6.19
CA GLN A 46 -7.61 9.02 6.88
C GLN A 46 -7.58 7.80 5.94
N ILE A 47 -7.88 8.00 4.65
CA ILE A 47 -7.90 6.94 3.65
C ILE A 47 -6.59 6.93 2.89
N ILE A 48 -6.00 5.75 2.77
CA ILE A 48 -4.78 5.46 2.02
C ILE A 48 -5.14 4.47 0.90
N PRO A 49 -5.28 4.94 -0.36
CA PRO A 49 -5.54 4.06 -1.49
C PRO A 49 -4.34 3.15 -1.77
N GLU A 50 -4.62 1.88 -2.07
CA GLU A 50 -3.63 0.94 -2.58
C GLU A 50 -3.57 1.00 -4.11
N ILE A 51 -2.36 1.12 -4.65
CA ILE A 51 -2.07 1.22 -6.09
C ILE A 51 -1.37 -0.06 -6.54
N TYR A 52 -1.93 -0.75 -7.53
CA TYR A 52 -1.40 -2.01 -8.05
C TYR A 52 -0.63 -1.86 -9.38
N ASN A 53 -0.77 -0.72 -10.00
CA ASN A 53 0.00 -0.34 -11.19
C ASN A 53 0.08 1.18 -11.34
N LYS A 54 1.09 1.66 -12.06
CA LYS A 54 1.35 3.10 -12.24
C LYS A 54 0.18 3.86 -12.88
N ALA A 55 -0.63 3.17 -13.72
CA ALA A 55 -1.76 3.80 -14.42
C ALA A 55 -2.94 4.12 -13.50
N MET A 56 -3.04 3.49 -12.32
CA MET A 56 -4.09 3.79 -11.35
C MET A 56 -3.91 5.16 -10.68
N PHE A 57 -2.68 5.56 -10.46
CA PHE A 57 -2.37 6.76 -9.68
C PHE A 57 -3.02 8.05 -10.21
N PRO A 58 -2.91 8.39 -11.51
CA PRO A 58 -3.49 9.64 -12.02
C PRO A 58 -5.00 9.71 -11.81
N GLY A 59 -5.71 8.62 -12.09
CA GLY A 59 -7.17 8.57 -11.93
C GLY A 59 -7.58 8.72 -10.47
N THR A 60 -6.95 7.97 -9.56
CA THR A 60 -7.26 8.04 -8.13
C THR A 60 -6.96 9.44 -7.56
N ALA A 61 -5.84 10.05 -7.95
CA ALA A 61 -5.45 11.38 -7.51
C ALA A 61 -6.37 12.50 -8.06
N MET A 62 -7.07 12.26 -9.18
CA MET A 62 -8.06 13.20 -9.71
C MET A 62 -9.38 13.17 -8.95
N ILE A 63 -9.74 12.05 -8.32
CA ILE A 63 -11.00 11.91 -7.58
C ILE A 63 -10.92 12.68 -6.26
N TYR A 64 -9.83 12.51 -5.54
CA TYR A 64 -9.57 13.21 -4.28
C TYR A 64 -8.06 13.31 -4.02
N SER A 65 -7.64 14.38 -3.37
CA SER A 65 -6.25 14.56 -2.95
C SER A 65 -6.00 13.80 -1.65
N PHE A 66 -5.93 12.47 -1.75
CA PHE A 66 -5.63 11.63 -0.59
C PHE A 66 -4.26 11.98 0.00
N PRO A 67 -4.10 11.94 1.34
CA PRO A 67 -2.88 12.40 2.00
C PRO A 67 -1.67 11.50 1.71
N SER A 68 -1.91 10.22 1.41
CA SER A 68 -0.89 9.23 1.12
C SER A 68 -1.44 8.13 0.23
N TYR A 69 -0.54 7.31 -0.29
CA TYR A 69 -0.80 6.11 -1.08
C TYR A 69 0.17 5.01 -0.66
N ILE A 70 -0.17 3.76 -0.99
CA ILE A 70 0.73 2.62 -0.88
C ILE A 70 0.76 1.86 -2.21
N TYR A 71 1.92 1.38 -2.64
CA TYR A 71 2.05 0.60 -3.87
C TYR A 71 2.13 -0.90 -3.56
N SER A 72 1.31 -1.72 -4.19
CA SER A 72 1.28 -3.17 -3.95
C SER A 72 1.98 -3.96 -5.05
N LEU A 73 2.99 -4.74 -4.64
CA LEU A 73 3.74 -5.68 -5.47
C LEU A 73 3.16 -7.08 -5.27
N TRP A 74 2.23 -7.47 -6.13
CA TRP A 74 1.40 -8.67 -5.97
C TRP A 74 1.83 -9.87 -6.81
N GLN A 75 2.81 -9.67 -7.71
CA GLN A 75 3.37 -10.69 -8.61
C GLN A 75 4.90 -10.64 -8.58
N GLU A 76 5.54 -11.53 -9.32
CA GLU A 76 6.98 -11.47 -9.54
C GLU A 76 7.34 -10.32 -10.47
N TYR A 77 8.39 -9.59 -10.12
CA TYR A 77 8.91 -8.44 -10.87
C TYR A 77 10.39 -8.65 -11.15
N SER A 78 10.86 -8.21 -12.32
CA SER A 78 12.28 -8.11 -12.59
C SER A 78 12.92 -6.99 -11.76
N THR A 79 14.24 -7.03 -11.60
CA THR A 79 15.01 -5.95 -10.96
C THR A 79 14.72 -4.59 -11.60
N GLU A 80 14.68 -4.52 -12.93
CA GLU A 80 14.36 -3.31 -13.68
C GLU A 80 12.94 -2.78 -13.37
N ASP A 81 11.95 -3.69 -13.25
CA ASP A 81 10.59 -3.31 -12.87
C ASP A 81 10.54 -2.76 -11.44
N LEU A 82 11.23 -3.40 -10.49
CA LEU A 82 11.32 -2.94 -9.10
C LEU A 82 11.95 -1.55 -9.01
N GLU A 83 13.07 -1.31 -9.70
CA GLU A 83 13.72 0.00 -9.78
C GLU A 83 12.79 1.05 -10.39
N GLY A 84 12.08 0.71 -11.46
CA GLY A 84 11.11 1.57 -12.11
C GLY A 84 9.89 1.89 -11.24
N ILE A 85 9.45 0.94 -10.39
CA ILE A 85 8.35 1.14 -9.44
C ILE A 85 8.83 2.02 -8.27
N ALA A 86 9.98 1.72 -7.69
CA ALA A 86 10.55 2.50 -6.58
C ALA A 86 10.79 3.97 -7.00
N SER A 87 11.33 4.21 -8.20
CA SER A 87 11.48 5.55 -8.77
C SER A 87 10.14 6.26 -8.96
N PHE A 88 9.12 5.56 -9.43
CA PHE A 88 7.76 6.09 -9.54
C PHE A 88 7.19 6.47 -8.17
N CYS A 89 7.33 5.59 -7.17
CA CYS A 89 6.88 5.88 -5.80
C CYS A 89 7.55 7.15 -5.26
N ARG A 90 8.86 7.29 -5.43
CA ARG A 90 9.58 8.51 -5.04
C ARG A 90 9.06 9.76 -5.77
N GLU A 91 8.90 9.70 -7.10
CA GLU A 91 8.39 10.82 -7.90
C GLU A 91 7.00 11.26 -7.45
N LYS A 92 6.11 10.30 -7.17
CA LYS A 92 4.73 10.55 -6.75
C LYS A 92 4.57 10.75 -5.25
N LYS A 93 5.66 10.72 -4.48
CA LYS A 93 5.66 10.84 -3.01
C LYS A 93 4.82 9.77 -2.32
N ILE A 94 4.85 8.56 -2.86
CA ILE A 94 4.27 7.36 -2.25
C ILE A 94 5.31 6.83 -1.25
N PRO A 95 5.08 6.91 0.06
CA PRO A 95 6.13 6.64 1.05
C PRO A 95 6.37 5.16 1.31
N ALA A 96 5.43 4.31 0.90
CA ALA A 96 5.47 2.90 1.24
C ALA A 96 4.98 2.00 0.10
N ALA A 97 5.50 0.79 0.09
CA ALA A 97 5.04 -0.29 -0.77
C ALA A 97 4.82 -1.57 0.04
N THR A 98 3.98 -2.46 -0.47
CA THR A 98 3.82 -3.82 0.06
C THR A 98 4.31 -4.82 -0.97
N ILE A 99 4.91 -5.92 -0.54
CA ILE A 99 5.34 -7.00 -1.42
C ILE A 99 4.80 -8.35 -0.92
N TYR A 100 4.28 -9.16 -1.87
CA TYR A 100 3.84 -10.51 -1.52
C TYR A 100 5.03 -11.33 -1.02
N TRP A 101 4.88 -12.01 0.10
CA TRP A 101 5.96 -12.67 0.84
C TRP A 101 6.82 -13.63 0.01
N LYS A 102 6.27 -14.24 -1.05
CA LYS A 102 7.01 -15.13 -1.95
C LYS A 102 8.04 -14.41 -2.83
N TYR A 103 7.84 -13.14 -3.08
CA TYR A 103 8.65 -12.33 -3.99
C TYR A 103 9.55 -11.34 -3.26
N TRP A 104 9.45 -11.29 -1.92
CA TRP A 104 10.35 -10.48 -1.12
C TRP A 104 11.80 -11.02 -1.20
N SER A 105 12.74 -10.14 -1.36
CA SER A 105 14.17 -10.42 -1.36
C SER A 105 14.95 -9.24 -0.79
N TYR A 106 16.19 -9.48 -0.37
CA TYR A 106 17.09 -8.41 0.03
C TYR A 106 17.30 -7.37 -1.07
N GLU A 107 17.36 -7.81 -2.32
CA GLU A 107 17.51 -6.93 -3.47
C GLU A 107 16.30 -5.99 -3.61
N ALA A 108 15.08 -6.53 -3.46
CA ALA A 108 13.86 -5.71 -3.45
C ALA A 108 13.88 -4.69 -2.32
N GLU A 109 14.22 -5.11 -1.09
CA GLU A 109 14.33 -4.21 0.08
C GLU A 109 15.31 -3.07 -0.20
N GLU A 110 16.53 -3.41 -0.64
CA GLU A 110 17.60 -2.44 -0.93
C GLU A 110 17.22 -1.44 -2.03
N ILE A 111 16.49 -1.87 -3.07
CA ILE A 111 16.00 -1.01 -4.15
C ILE A 111 15.04 0.05 -3.60
N PHE A 112 14.07 -0.36 -2.78
CA PHE A 112 13.07 0.55 -2.22
C PHE A 112 13.68 1.46 -1.15
N GLU A 113 14.52 0.93 -0.26
CA GLU A 113 15.25 1.70 0.75
C GLU A 113 16.11 2.82 0.13
N LYS A 114 16.84 2.53 -0.96
CA LYS A 114 17.65 3.53 -1.70
C LYS A 114 16.81 4.69 -2.24
N GLN A 115 15.53 4.49 -2.45
CA GLN A 115 14.59 5.53 -2.89
C GLN A 115 13.85 6.20 -1.71
N GLY A 116 14.10 5.76 -0.47
CA GLY A 116 13.43 6.23 0.73
C GLY A 116 11.98 5.75 0.85
N ILE A 117 11.68 4.57 0.29
CA ILE A 117 10.36 3.94 0.31
C ILE A 117 10.39 2.76 1.29
N HIS A 118 9.47 2.75 2.25
CA HIS A 118 9.33 1.65 3.20
C HIS A 118 8.68 0.43 2.52
N LEU A 119 9.28 -0.75 2.64
CA LEU A 119 8.76 -1.98 2.03
C LEU A 119 8.25 -2.95 3.11
N TYR A 120 6.96 -3.26 3.05
CA TYR A 120 6.27 -4.17 3.98
C TYR A 120 5.94 -5.49 3.31
N VAL A 121 6.13 -6.60 4.03
CA VAL A 121 5.85 -7.95 3.51
C VAL A 121 4.44 -8.41 3.86
N TYR A 122 3.63 -8.83 2.90
CA TYR A 122 2.25 -9.29 3.10
C TYR A 122 1.97 -10.66 2.45
N THR A 123 1.01 -11.43 2.89
CA THR A 123 0.43 -11.51 4.23
C THR A 123 1.18 -12.59 4.98
N VAL A 124 1.75 -12.27 6.11
CA VAL A 124 2.57 -13.20 6.89
C VAL A 124 1.87 -13.47 8.22
N ASN A 125 1.32 -14.67 8.36
CA ASN A 125 0.53 -15.08 9.51
C ASN A 125 1.24 -16.11 10.42
N ASP A 126 2.40 -16.59 10.03
CA ASP A 126 3.25 -17.45 10.86
C ASP A 126 4.28 -16.63 11.61
N ARG A 127 4.31 -16.76 12.94
CA ARG A 127 5.21 -16.03 13.84
C ARG A 127 6.69 -16.25 13.50
N ASN A 128 7.09 -17.49 13.20
CA ASN A 128 8.48 -17.79 12.91
C ASN A 128 8.89 -17.23 11.54
N GLN A 129 7.99 -17.25 10.59
CA GLN A 129 8.21 -16.64 9.28
C GLN A 129 8.31 -15.12 9.39
N ALA A 130 7.41 -14.48 10.15
CA ALA A 130 7.45 -13.03 10.41
C ALA A 130 8.80 -12.61 11.03
N ARG A 131 9.24 -13.31 12.08
CA ARG A 131 10.54 -13.08 12.71
C ARG A 131 11.72 -13.24 11.75
N LYS A 132 11.66 -14.21 10.82
CA LYS A 132 12.71 -14.38 9.80
C LYS A 132 12.77 -13.18 8.85
N TYR A 133 11.62 -12.65 8.40
CA TYR A 133 11.63 -11.47 7.53
C TYR A 133 12.17 -10.24 8.25
N ILE A 134 11.74 -9.98 9.50
CA ILE A 134 12.27 -8.87 10.30
C ILE A 134 13.78 -9.03 10.54
N ALA A 135 14.23 -10.23 10.93
CA ALA A 135 15.67 -10.50 11.11
C ALA A 135 16.48 -10.37 9.82
N ALA A 136 15.83 -10.57 8.68
CA ALA A 136 16.39 -10.42 7.35
C ALA A 136 16.35 -8.98 6.83
N GLY A 137 15.84 -8.03 7.59
CA GLY A 137 15.85 -6.60 7.25
C GLY A 137 14.57 -6.07 6.60
N ALA A 138 13.47 -6.86 6.56
CA ALA A 138 12.20 -6.32 6.13
C ALA A 138 11.75 -5.19 7.08
N GLU A 139 11.30 -4.08 6.53
CA GLU A 139 10.84 -2.90 7.29
C GLU A 139 9.67 -3.22 8.20
N GLY A 140 8.75 -4.07 7.74
CA GLY A 140 7.61 -4.50 8.52
C GLY A 140 6.80 -5.62 7.87
N ILE A 141 5.80 -6.07 8.61
CA ILE A 141 4.96 -7.21 8.25
C ILE A 141 3.49 -6.79 8.24
N CYS A 142 2.77 -7.09 7.15
CA CYS A 142 1.32 -7.07 7.12
C CYS A 142 0.80 -8.46 7.49
N THR A 143 -0.04 -8.53 8.50
CA THR A 143 -0.58 -9.77 9.06
C THR A 143 -2.05 -9.60 9.43
N ASP A 144 -2.81 -10.70 9.45
CA ASP A 144 -4.21 -10.66 9.82
C ASP A 144 -4.41 -10.67 11.34
N PHE A 145 -3.43 -11.16 12.13
CA PHE A 145 -3.65 -11.39 13.57
C PHE A 145 -2.39 -11.41 14.45
N LEU A 146 -1.18 -11.30 13.89
CA LEU A 146 0.02 -11.21 14.73
C LEU A 146 0.11 -9.82 15.38
N THR A 147 0.62 -9.79 16.60
CA THR A 147 0.88 -8.56 17.35
C THR A 147 2.38 -8.27 17.42
N THR A 148 2.74 -7.08 17.87
CA THR A 148 4.15 -6.74 18.10
C THR A 148 4.83 -7.69 19.10
N GLU A 149 4.09 -8.20 20.10
CA GLU A 149 4.59 -9.19 21.06
C GLU A 149 4.95 -10.53 20.42
N ASP A 150 4.35 -10.85 19.27
CA ASP A 150 4.64 -12.07 18.53
C ASP A 150 5.96 -11.97 17.75
N LEU A 151 6.46 -10.77 17.51
CA LEU A 151 7.65 -10.53 16.69
C LEU A 151 8.95 -10.47 17.48
N TRP A 152 8.87 -10.25 18.81
CA TRP A 152 10.02 -10.09 19.75
C TRP A 152 10.14 -11.14 20.82
#